data_225341c3b968fb043fb855997a8a34fd
#
_entry.id   225341c3b968fb043fb855997a8a34fd
#
_cell.length_a   1.000
_cell.length_b   1.000
_cell.length_c   1.000
_cell.angle_alpha   90.00
_cell.angle_beta   90.00
_cell.angle_gamma   90.00
#
_symmetry.space_group_name_H-M   'P 1'
#
loop_
_entity.id
_entity.type
_entity.pdbx_description
1 polymer ?
#
loop_
_entity_poly.entity_id
_entity_poly.type
_entity_poly.pdbx_seq_one_letter_code
_entity_poly.pdbx_strand_id
1 'polypeptide(L)'
;VRKHYNDIVLKLSEDYNGCDTEQLSALLEHAKSTTPFYRRMDSQRPLDNIWDFHIVTKLDYKEQFNAFQSEAYLDKPKHQMSTSGSTGTPFTVNQDMNKRKRVLAEIIYFNKICGQKLGDKYIYFRVWTDKNRKSRLEQLMQNLIPVDILHLDDASLERIRCLLKQDKSINSAL
;
A
#
# COMPACT_ATOMS: atom_id res chain seq x y z
N VAL A 1 -8.87 -9.77 4.37
CA VAL A 1 -7.69 -9.49 5.17
C VAL A 1 -7.12 -10.76 5.76
N ARG A 2 -7.87 -11.57 6.52
CA ARG A 2 -7.39 -12.80 7.20
C ARG A 2 -6.64 -13.76 6.27
N LYS A 3 -7.19 -14.03 5.07
CA LYS A 3 -6.53 -14.89 4.07
C LYS A 3 -5.14 -14.36 3.69
N HIS A 4 -5.03 -13.05 3.42
CA HIS A 4 -3.74 -12.42 3.10
C HIS A 4 -2.76 -12.44 4.27
N TYR A 5 -3.25 -12.23 5.49
CA TYR A 5 -2.43 -12.30 6.68
C TYR A 5 -1.80 -13.70 6.86
N ASN A 6 -2.61 -14.74 6.73
CA ASN A 6 -2.12 -16.13 6.83
C ASN A 6 -1.11 -16.47 5.73
N ASP A 7 -1.33 -15.96 4.51
CA ASP A 7 -0.37 -16.12 3.40
C ASP A 7 0.96 -15.41 3.69
N ILE A 8 0.93 -14.21 4.30
CA ILE A 8 2.13 -13.48 4.71
C ILE A 8 2.89 -14.26 5.78
N VAL A 9 2.20 -14.74 6.81
CA VAL A 9 2.81 -15.54 7.88
C VAL A 9 3.51 -16.77 7.31
N LEU A 10 2.85 -17.48 6.38
CA LEU A 10 3.40 -18.66 5.73
C LEU A 10 4.66 -18.29 4.92
N LYS A 11 4.57 -17.29 4.05
CA LYS A 11 5.65 -16.89 3.14
C LYS A 11 6.88 -16.31 3.84
N LEU A 12 6.71 -15.78 5.04
CA LEU A 12 7.80 -15.23 5.86
C LEU A 12 8.24 -16.18 6.98
N SER A 13 7.74 -17.42 7.01
CA SER A 13 8.24 -18.46 7.91
C SER A 13 9.57 -19.03 7.40
N GLU A 14 10.43 -19.48 8.30
CA GLU A 14 11.70 -20.11 7.98
C GLU A 14 11.54 -21.40 7.16
N ASP A 15 10.39 -22.06 7.30
CA ASP A 15 10.06 -23.31 6.61
C ASP A 15 9.50 -23.11 5.19
N TYR A 16 9.37 -21.85 4.73
CA TYR A 16 8.81 -21.60 3.40
C TYR A 16 9.81 -21.89 2.29
N ASN A 17 9.63 -23.03 1.63
CA ASN A 17 10.43 -23.45 0.46
C ASN A 17 9.72 -23.21 -0.88
N GLY A 18 8.60 -22.48 -0.87
CA GLY A 18 7.81 -22.23 -2.06
C GLY A 18 8.51 -21.28 -3.02
N CYS A 19 8.50 -21.65 -4.30
CA CYS A 19 8.87 -20.74 -5.37
C CYS A 19 7.61 -20.08 -5.91
N ASP A 20 7.61 -18.73 -6.01
CA ASP A 20 6.47 -17.97 -6.53
C ASP A 20 6.39 -18.00 -8.09
N THR A 21 7.05 -18.97 -8.75
CA THR A 21 7.04 -19.11 -10.22
C THR A 21 5.65 -19.27 -10.79
N GLU A 22 4.79 -20.03 -10.15
CA GLU A 22 3.39 -20.18 -10.60
C GLU A 22 2.63 -18.85 -10.52
N GLN A 23 2.84 -18.08 -9.45
CA GLN A 23 2.22 -16.76 -9.30
C GLN A 23 2.78 -15.76 -10.32
N LEU A 24 4.07 -15.81 -10.59
CA LEU A 24 4.69 -15.00 -11.63
C LEU A 24 4.12 -15.36 -13.00
N SER A 25 4.08 -16.64 -13.36
CA SER A 25 3.52 -17.11 -14.63
C SER A 25 2.06 -16.67 -14.79
N ALA A 26 1.25 -16.82 -13.75
CA ALA A 26 -0.15 -16.36 -13.75
C ALA A 26 -0.26 -14.83 -13.93
N LEU A 27 0.65 -14.05 -13.33
CA LEU A 27 0.69 -12.59 -13.49
C LEU A 27 1.06 -12.20 -14.92
N LEU A 28 2.08 -12.83 -15.50
CA LEU A 28 2.51 -12.56 -16.88
C LEU A 28 1.41 -12.90 -17.88
N GLU A 29 0.74 -14.06 -17.70
CA GLU A 29 -0.39 -14.46 -18.53
C GLU A 29 -1.58 -13.49 -18.38
N HIS A 30 -1.89 -13.06 -17.15
CA HIS A 30 -2.89 -12.04 -16.93
C HIS A 30 -2.52 -10.73 -17.64
N ALA A 31 -1.27 -10.30 -17.58
CA ALA A 31 -0.80 -9.09 -18.25
C ALA A 31 -0.99 -9.18 -19.77
N LYS A 32 -0.58 -10.28 -20.39
CA LYS A 32 -0.73 -10.50 -21.84
C LYS A 32 -2.18 -10.54 -22.27
N SER A 33 -3.01 -11.30 -21.55
CA SER A 33 -4.40 -11.53 -21.94
C SER A 33 -5.33 -10.36 -21.69
N THR A 34 -5.07 -9.53 -20.66
CA THR A 34 -6.04 -8.52 -20.21
C THR A 34 -5.56 -7.07 -20.33
N THR A 35 -4.26 -6.83 -20.55
CA THR A 35 -3.72 -5.46 -20.61
C THR A 35 -3.40 -5.09 -22.06
N PRO A 36 -4.08 -4.13 -22.69
CA PRO A 36 -3.92 -3.80 -24.10
C PRO A 36 -2.47 -3.49 -24.51
N PHE A 37 -1.70 -2.84 -23.64
CA PHE A 37 -0.29 -2.56 -23.91
C PHE A 37 0.52 -3.84 -24.12
N TYR A 38 0.44 -4.80 -23.19
CA TYR A 38 1.21 -6.05 -23.29
C TYR A 38 0.64 -7.00 -24.35
N ARG A 39 -0.68 -7.04 -24.55
CA ARG A 39 -1.30 -7.82 -25.63
C ARG A 39 -0.79 -7.40 -27.01
N ARG A 40 -0.64 -6.09 -27.23
CA ARG A 40 -0.07 -5.57 -28.50
C ARG A 40 1.40 -5.96 -28.67
N MET A 41 2.17 -5.96 -27.60
CA MET A 41 3.57 -6.40 -27.62
C MET A 41 3.66 -7.90 -27.90
N ASP A 42 2.89 -8.73 -27.22
CA ASP A 42 2.86 -10.17 -27.39
C ASP A 42 2.51 -10.58 -28.81
N SER A 43 1.61 -9.84 -29.49
CA SER A 43 1.27 -10.06 -30.89
C SER A 43 2.42 -9.75 -31.87
N GLN A 44 3.38 -8.93 -31.50
CA GLN A 44 4.56 -8.60 -32.30
C GLN A 44 5.75 -9.52 -32.00
N ARG A 45 5.92 -9.88 -30.73
CA ARG A 45 6.95 -10.76 -30.21
C ARG A 45 6.39 -11.50 -28.99
N PRO A 46 6.40 -12.86 -28.96
CA PRO A 46 5.92 -13.62 -27.81
C PRO A 46 6.58 -13.19 -26.49
N LEU A 47 5.76 -13.03 -25.46
CA LEU A 47 6.18 -12.67 -24.11
C LEU A 47 6.09 -13.92 -23.22
N ASP A 48 7.06 -14.83 -23.34
CA ASP A 48 7.01 -16.14 -22.70
C ASP A 48 7.57 -16.13 -21.28
N ASN A 49 8.45 -15.19 -21.00
CA ASN A 49 9.05 -15.02 -19.67
C ASN A 49 9.20 -13.52 -19.33
N ILE A 50 9.57 -13.21 -18.07
CA ILE A 50 9.67 -11.83 -17.60
C ILE A 50 10.70 -10.97 -18.38
N TRP A 51 11.72 -11.59 -18.94
CA TRP A 51 12.78 -10.89 -19.69
C TRP A 51 12.34 -10.44 -21.09
N ASP A 52 11.22 -10.98 -21.59
CA ASP A 52 10.62 -10.58 -22.84
C ASP A 52 9.77 -9.31 -22.71
N PHE A 53 9.37 -8.98 -21.48
CA PHE A 53 8.60 -7.78 -21.19
C PHE A 53 9.48 -6.53 -21.26
N HIS A 54 8.97 -5.50 -21.93
CA HIS A 54 9.65 -4.23 -22.04
C HIS A 54 9.72 -3.51 -20.68
N ILE A 55 10.86 -2.87 -20.40
CA ILE A 55 11.01 -2.01 -19.23
C ILE A 55 10.15 -0.76 -19.43
N VAL A 56 9.14 -0.62 -18.60
CA VAL A 56 8.18 0.50 -18.63
C VAL A 56 8.66 1.61 -17.72
N THR A 57 8.78 2.82 -18.27
CA THR A 57 9.07 4.03 -17.48
C THR A 57 7.78 4.69 -16.97
N LYS A 58 7.93 5.63 -16.03
CA LYS A 58 6.79 6.47 -15.59
C LYS A 58 6.19 7.30 -16.73
N LEU A 59 6.99 7.68 -17.72
CA LEU A 59 6.55 8.46 -18.86
C LEU A 59 5.67 7.60 -19.78
N ASP A 60 6.15 6.41 -20.14
CA ASP A 60 5.38 5.45 -20.95
C ASP A 60 4.01 5.17 -20.34
N TYR A 61 4.00 4.94 -19.03
CA TYR A 61 2.75 4.67 -18.31
C TYR A 61 1.79 5.88 -18.30
N LYS A 62 2.31 7.11 -18.15
CA LYS A 62 1.49 8.33 -18.20
C LYS A 62 0.91 8.59 -19.58
N GLU A 63 1.73 8.47 -20.61
CA GLU A 63 1.32 8.72 -22.00
C GLU A 63 0.30 7.69 -22.48
N GLN A 64 0.40 6.47 -22.04
CA GLN A 64 -0.46 5.37 -22.44
C GLN A 64 -1.31 4.82 -21.28
N PHE A 65 -1.71 5.66 -20.32
CA PHE A 65 -2.40 5.25 -19.09
C PHE A 65 -3.52 4.24 -19.32
N ASN A 66 -4.39 4.48 -20.28
CA ASN A 66 -5.51 3.59 -20.57
C ASN A 66 -5.06 2.21 -21.14
N ALA A 67 -3.97 2.18 -21.90
CA ALA A 67 -3.43 0.95 -22.44
C ALA A 67 -2.80 0.05 -21.36
N PHE A 68 -2.39 0.64 -20.24
CA PHE A 68 -1.87 -0.10 -19.09
C PHE A 68 -2.97 -0.55 -18.09
N GLN A 69 -4.23 -0.22 -18.33
CA GLN A 69 -5.32 -0.70 -17.47
C GLN A 69 -5.74 -2.10 -17.93
N SER A 70 -5.78 -3.05 -16.98
CA SER A 70 -6.32 -4.38 -17.26
C SER A 70 -7.82 -4.30 -17.51
N GLU A 71 -8.28 -4.78 -18.67
CA GLU A 71 -9.70 -4.82 -19.06
C GLU A 71 -10.54 -5.63 -18.06
N ALA A 72 -9.94 -6.65 -17.44
CA ALA A 72 -10.61 -7.47 -16.41
C ALA A 72 -11.00 -6.67 -15.15
N TYR A 73 -10.50 -5.44 -15.00
CA TYR A 73 -10.74 -4.58 -13.84
C TYR A 73 -11.38 -3.24 -14.16
N LEU A 74 -11.76 -2.96 -15.41
CA LEU A 74 -12.31 -1.65 -15.81
C LEU A 74 -13.58 -1.31 -15.03
N ASP A 75 -14.47 -2.25 -14.86
CA ASP A 75 -15.77 -2.07 -14.19
C ASP A 75 -15.75 -2.40 -12.69
N LYS A 76 -14.58 -2.75 -12.15
CA LYS A 76 -14.45 -3.08 -10.72
C LYS A 76 -14.08 -1.86 -9.88
N PRO A 77 -14.51 -1.82 -8.61
CA PRO A 77 -14.09 -0.76 -7.69
C PRO A 77 -12.56 -0.68 -7.59
N LYS A 78 -12.04 0.52 -7.77
CA LYS A 78 -10.60 0.82 -7.76
C LYS A 78 -10.27 1.85 -6.71
N HIS A 79 -9.09 1.75 -6.14
CA HIS A 79 -8.52 2.79 -5.30
C HIS A 79 -7.35 3.43 -6.05
N GLN A 80 -7.45 4.73 -6.26
CA GLN A 80 -6.40 5.49 -6.92
C GLN A 80 -5.36 5.93 -5.90
N MET A 81 -4.10 5.69 -6.21
CA MET A 81 -2.96 6.16 -5.41
C MET A 81 -2.07 7.04 -6.27
N SER A 82 -1.65 8.17 -5.69
CA SER A 82 -0.77 9.12 -6.37
C SER A 82 0.45 9.41 -5.51
N THR A 83 1.59 9.58 -6.16
CA THR A 83 2.79 10.13 -5.52
C THR A 83 2.70 11.66 -5.50
N SER A 84 3.37 12.30 -4.54
CA SER A 84 3.41 13.78 -4.42
C SER A 84 4.07 14.47 -5.61
N GLY A 85 4.83 13.74 -6.42
CA GLY A 85 5.46 14.26 -7.64
C GLY A 85 6.50 15.34 -7.35
N SER A 86 7.58 15.00 -6.65
CA SER A 86 8.74 15.92 -6.44
C SER A 86 9.31 16.51 -7.75
N THR A 87 8.99 15.92 -8.88
CA THR A 87 9.38 16.35 -10.24
C THR A 87 8.23 17.02 -11.03
N GLY A 88 7.20 17.53 -10.34
CA GLY A 88 6.14 18.37 -10.92
C GLY A 88 4.84 17.64 -11.23
N THR A 89 4.83 16.46 -11.82
CA THR A 89 3.55 15.77 -12.15
C THR A 89 3.37 14.51 -11.31
N PRO A 90 2.25 14.39 -10.56
CA PRO A 90 1.96 13.19 -9.78
C PRO A 90 1.91 11.94 -10.66
N PHE A 91 2.50 10.85 -10.18
CA PHE A 91 2.34 9.54 -10.80
C PHE A 91 1.20 8.81 -10.10
N THR A 92 0.20 8.38 -10.87
CA THR A 92 -1.04 7.81 -10.35
C THR A 92 -1.22 6.40 -10.85
N VAL A 93 -1.55 5.47 -9.94
CA VAL A 93 -1.89 4.08 -10.27
C VAL A 93 -3.23 3.69 -9.68
N ASN A 94 -3.93 2.80 -10.36
CA ASN A 94 -5.15 2.18 -9.86
C ASN A 94 -4.81 0.86 -9.16
N GLN A 95 -5.35 0.66 -7.98
CA GLN A 95 -5.25 -0.58 -7.22
C GLN A 95 -6.64 -1.19 -7.08
N ASP A 96 -6.74 -2.50 -7.22
CA ASP A 96 -7.96 -3.22 -6.90
C ASP A 96 -8.20 -3.33 -5.39
N MET A 97 -9.40 -3.71 -5.01
CA MET A 97 -9.76 -3.86 -3.59
C MET A 97 -9.06 -5.06 -2.92
N ASN A 98 -8.59 -6.04 -3.71
CA ASN A 98 -7.82 -7.17 -3.19
C ASN A 98 -6.42 -6.74 -2.77
N LYS A 99 -5.74 -5.92 -3.59
CA LYS A 99 -4.46 -5.30 -3.22
C LYS A 99 -4.58 -4.45 -1.96
N ARG A 100 -5.68 -3.69 -1.81
CA ARG A 100 -5.95 -2.92 -0.59
C ARG A 100 -6.04 -3.80 0.66
N LYS A 101 -6.73 -4.94 0.57
CA LYS A 101 -6.82 -5.92 1.66
C LYS A 101 -5.46 -6.54 1.97
N ARG A 102 -4.62 -6.76 0.96
CA ARG A 102 -3.26 -7.26 1.13
C ARG A 102 -2.39 -6.26 1.89
N VAL A 103 -2.37 -5.00 1.48
CA VAL A 103 -1.64 -3.92 2.17
C VAL A 103 -2.06 -3.80 3.63
N LEU A 104 -3.36 -3.87 3.92
CA LEU A 104 -3.83 -3.86 5.31
C LEU A 104 -3.33 -5.06 6.12
N ALA A 105 -3.28 -6.25 5.51
CA ALA A 105 -2.75 -7.44 6.16
C ALA A 105 -1.24 -7.31 6.43
N GLU A 106 -0.48 -6.72 5.50
CA GLU A 106 0.95 -6.42 5.67
C GLU A 106 1.19 -5.45 6.83
N ILE A 107 0.43 -4.36 6.90
CA ILE A 107 0.50 -3.40 8.01
C ILE A 107 0.24 -4.10 9.35
N ILE A 108 -0.82 -4.90 9.44
CA ILE A 108 -1.16 -5.63 10.67
C ILE A 108 -0.02 -6.61 11.05
N TYR A 109 0.55 -7.31 10.09
CA TYR A 109 1.63 -8.26 10.32
C TYR A 109 2.89 -7.57 10.86
N PHE A 110 3.37 -6.53 10.18
CA PHE A 110 4.59 -5.82 10.58
C PHE A 110 4.41 -5.06 11.89
N ASN A 111 3.27 -4.44 12.12
CA ASN A 111 2.97 -3.82 13.41
C ASN A 111 3.03 -4.85 14.56
N LYS A 112 2.51 -6.06 14.33
CA LYS A 112 2.59 -7.14 15.31
C LYS A 112 4.04 -7.55 15.61
N ILE A 113 4.91 -7.64 14.60
CA ILE A 113 6.34 -7.91 14.79
C ILE A 113 6.99 -6.81 15.62
N CYS A 114 6.61 -5.55 15.40
CA CYS A 114 7.08 -4.41 16.20
C CYS A 114 6.44 -4.34 17.61
N GLY A 115 5.64 -5.34 18.00
CA GLY A 115 5.02 -5.41 19.33
C GLY A 115 3.67 -4.70 19.45
N GLN A 116 3.19 -4.05 18.39
CA GLN A 116 1.88 -3.39 18.38
C GLN A 116 0.77 -4.42 18.08
N LYS A 117 -0.27 -4.42 18.90
CA LYS A 117 -1.47 -5.24 18.71
C LYS A 117 -2.58 -4.43 18.06
N LEU A 118 -3.44 -5.12 17.31
CA LEU A 118 -4.61 -4.47 16.74
C LEU A 118 -5.52 -3.94 17.87
N GLY A 119 -5.81 -2.64 17.81
CA GLY A 119 -6.58 -1.95 18.83
C GLY A 119 -5.76 -1.25 19.92
N ASP A 120 -4.45 -1.42 19.95
CA ASP A 120 -3.56 -0.66 20.83
C ASP A 120 -3.66 0.85 20.52
N LYS A 121 -3.52 1.65 21.57
CA LYS A 121 -3.48 3.10 21.43
C LYS A 121 -2.10 3.53 20.90
N TYR A 122 -2.09 4.40 19.89
CA TYR A 122 -0.86 4.88 19.27
C TYR A 122 -0.90 6.34 18.89
N ILE A 123 0.26 6.97 18.87
CA ILE A 123 0.45 8.32 18.32
C ILE A 123 0.79 8.19 16.84
N TYR A 124 0.11 8.96 16.00
CA TYR A 124 0.35 8.96 14.57
C TYR A 124 0.90 10.30 14.10
N PHE A 125 2.20 10.34 13.85
CA PHE A 125 2.91 11.49 13.31
C PHE A 125 2.69 11.57 11.81
N ARG A 126 2.08 12.63 11.34
CA ARG A 126 1.80 12.81 9.92
C ARG A 126 1.58 14.28 9.59
N VAL A 127 1.79 14.65 8.31
CA VAL A 127 1.21 15.86 7.74
C VAL A 127 -0.29 15.67 7.59
N TRP A 128 -1.08 16.35 8.43
CA TRP A 128 -2.53 16.27 8.39
C TRP A 128 -3.09 17.37 7.50
N THR A 129 -3.75 16.97 6.43
CA THR A 129 -4.48 17.84 5.50
C THR A 129 -5.98 17.59 5.64
N ASP A 130 -6.81 18.48 5.13
CA ASP A 130 -8.27 18.30 5.15
C ASP A 130 -8.72 16.98 4.50
N LYS A 131 -7.96 16.51 3.49
CA LYS A 131 -8.26 15.25 2.79
C LYS A 131 -7.96 13.98 3.61
N ASN A 132 -7.04 14.05 4.57
CA ASN A 132 -6.60 12.87 5.33
C ASN A 132 -6.86 12.98 6.84
N ARG A 133 -7.39 14.13 7.29
CA ARG A 133 -7.74 14.35 8.70
C ARG A 133 -8.83 13.38 9.13
N LYS A 134 -8.58 12.70 10.22
CA LYS A 134 -9.54 11.78 10.84
C LYS A 134 -10.52 12.54 11.70
N SER A 135 -11.80 12.21 11.60
CA SER A 135 -12.82 12.69 12.52
C SER A 135 -12.55 12.21 13.95
N ARG A 136 -13.11 12.87 14.95
CA ARG A 136 -12.96 12.43 16.36
C ARG A 136 -13.46 11.00 16.59
N LEU A 137 -14.55 10.62 15.92
CA LEU A 137 -15.08 9.26 16.01
C LEU A 137 -14.09 8.24 15.42
N GLU A 138 -13.50 8.51 14.25
CA GLU A 138 -12.49 7.64 13.65
C GLU A 138 -11.24 7.53 14.53
N GLN A 139 -10.79 8.65 15.13
CA GLN A 139 -9.66 8.63 16.07
C GLN A 139 -9.95 7.73 17.27
N LEU A 140 -11.15 7.84 17.83
CA LEU A 140 -11.58 7.00 18.95
C LEU A 140 -11.68 5.52 18.56
N MET A 141 -12.31 5.22 17.42
CA MET A 141 -12.43 3.84 16.91
C MET A 141 -11.10 3.18 16.59
N GLN A 142 -10.12 3.97 16.16
CA GLN A 142 -8.78 3.49 15.83
C GLN A 142 -7.79 3.59 16.97
N ASN A 143 -8.20 4.07 18.14
CA ASN A 143 -7.31 4.39 19.27
C ASN A 143 -6.11 5.26 18.85
N LEU A 144 -6.34 6.25 17.98
CA LEU A 144 -5.33 7.04 17.32
C LEU A 144 -5.25 8.44 17.92
N ILE A 145 -4.04 8.88 18.24
CA ILE A 145 -3.74 10.26 18.65
C ILE A 145 -3.01 10.92 17.48
N PRO A 146 -3.63 11.86 16.76
CA PRO A 146 -2.97 12.53 15.63
C PRO A 146 -2.00 13.60 16.13
N VAL A 147 -0.80 13.63 15.58
CA VAL A 147 0.18 14.68 15.76
C VAL A 147 0.59 15.23 14.40
N ASP A 148 0.45 16.55 14.23
CA ASP A 148 0.84 17.20 12.98
C ASP A 148 2.31 17.58 13.02
N ILE A 149 3.10 16.97 12.14
CA ILE A 149 4.55 17.21 12.08
C ILE A 149 4.90 18.59 11.50
N LEU A 150 4.00 19.26 10.81
CA LEU A 150 4.23 20.63 10.32
C LEU A 150 4.17 21.68 11.42
N HIS A 151 3.56 21.36 12.56
CA HIS A 151 3.36 22.27 13.68
C HIS A 151 4.03 21.73 14.96
N LEU A 152 5.15 21.03 14.80
CA LEU A 152 5.88 20.41 15.91
C LEU A 152 6.87 21.44 16.49
N ASP A 153 6.39 22.19 17.48
CA ASP A 153 7.20 23.11 18.29
C ASP A 153 7.58 22.48 19.65
N ASP A 154 8.45 23.15 20.41
CA ASP A 154 8.90 22.67 21.73
C ASP A 154 7.72 22.43 22.69
N ALA A 155 6.70 23.30 22.64
CA ALA A 155 5.50 23.15 23.46
C ALA A 155 4.69 21.88 23.05
N SER A 156 4.64 21.57 21.77
CA SER A 156 4.01 20.35 21.27
C SER A 156 4.77 19.09 21.69
N LEU A 157 6.10 19.12 21.61
CA LEU A 157 6.96 18.04 22.08
C LEU A 157 6.78 17.78 23.58
N GLU A 158 6.71 18.85 24.38
CA GLU A 158 6.50 18.73 25.81
C GLU A 158 5.09 18.16 26.14
N ARG A 159 4.05 18.55 25.39
CA ARG A 159 2.70 17.97 25.52
C ARG A 159 2.73 16.47 25.22
N ILE A 160 3.42 16.05 24.15
CA ILE A 160 3.57 14.63 23.78
C ILE A 160 4.31 13.88 24.89
N ARG A 161 5.39 14.46 25.43
CA ARG A 161 6.15 13.89 26.53
C ARG A 161 5.28 13.69 27.79
N CYS A 162 4.49 14.70 28.16
CA CYS A 162 3.56 14.62 29.26
C CYS A 162 2.49 13.55 29.03
N LEU A 163 1.93 13.49 27.81
CA LEU A 163 0.93 12.49 27.44
C LEU A 163 1.49 11.06 27.58
N LEU A 164 2.69 10.79 27.08
CA LEU A 164 3.36 9.49 27.21
C LEU A 164 3.68 9.09 28.65
N LYS A 165 3.90 10.08 29.52
CA LYS A 165 4.10 9.83 30.96
C LYS A 165 2.80 9.48 31.67
N GLN A 166 1.70 10.14 31.32
CA GLN A 166 0.41 10.03 31.98
C GLN A 166 -0.39 8.83 31.45
N ASP A 167 -0.36 8.60 30.15
CA ASP A 167 -1.14 7.53 29.53
C ASP A 167 -0.25 6.33 29.14
N LYS A 168 -0.17 5.37 30.04
CA LYS A 168 0.59 4.12 29.85
C LYS A 168 -0.06 3.14 28.88
N SER A 169 -1.26 3.44 28.36
CA SER A 169 -1.92 2.62 27.34
C SER A 169 -1.42 2.94 25.91
N ILE A 170 -0.60 3.98 25.73
CA ILE A 170 0.03 4.30 24.45
C ILE A 170 1.22 3.36 24.24
N ASN A 171 1.09 2.44 23.28
CA ASN A 171 2.05 1.37 23.05
C ASN A 171 3.02 1.64 21.90
N SER A 172 2.70 2.58 21.01
CA SER A 172 3.54 2.87 19.84
C SER A 172 3.37 4.28 19.31
N ALA A 173 4.33 4.70 18.50
CA ALA A 173 4.32 5.93 17.71
C ALA A 173 4.66 5.56 16.26
N LEU A 174 3.86 5.99 15.27
CA LEU A 174 3.96 5.70 13.85
C LEU A 174 4.10 6.97 13.01
#